data_f5dc930e1e2eca4afa5302b70a5050be
#
_entry.id   f5dc930e1e2eca4afa5302b70a5050be
#
_cell.length_a   1.000
_cell.length_b   1.000
_cell.length_c   1.000
_cell.angle_alpha   90.00
_cell.angle_beta   90.00
_cell.angle_gamma   90.00
#
_symmetry.space_group_name_H-M   'P 1'
#
loop_
_entity.id
_entity.type
_entity.pdbx_description
1 polymer ?
#
loop_
_entity_poly.entity_id
_entity_poly.type
_entity_poly.pdbx_seq_one_letter_code
_entity_poly.pdbx_strand_id
1 'polypeptide(L)'
;MTDGTKIIFFDELPWFDTYASNFISALEHFWNDWAFYRSDIKLIACGSATTWMLNQVINSRGGLHNRITHNILLSPFKLHEVEEYFKSQGFYYERPEIIECYMAM
;
A
#
# COMPACT_ATOMS: atom_id res chain seq x y z
N MET A 1 3.08 -12.68 -25.79
CA MET A 1 2.59 -11.89 -24.64
C MET A 1 1.46 -11.01 -25.12
N THR A 2 0.39 -10.97 -24.36
CA THR A 2 -0.79 -10.20 -24.73
C THR A 2 -0.52 -8.70 -24.67
N ASP A 3 -1.16 -7.95 -25.53
CA ASP A 3 -1.13 -6.50 -25.50
C ASP A 3 -1.91 -5.98 -24.28
N GLY A 4 -1.60 -4.76 -23.87
CA GLY A 4 -2.30 -4.10 -22.78
C GLY A 4 -1.46 -3.95 -21.52
N THR A 5 -1.95 -3.11 -20.62
CA THR A 5 -1.27 -2.83 -19.36
C THR A 5 -1.36 -4.03 -18.42
N LYS A 6 -0.24 -4.38 -17.83
CA LYS A 6 -0.14 -5.46 -16.85
C LYS A 6 0.07 -4.84 -15.47
N ILE A 7 -0.75 -5.24 -14.53
CA ILE A 7 -0.68 -4.74 -13.16
C ILE A 7 -0.20 -5.86 -12.26
N ILE A 8 0.88 -5.61 -11.54
CA ILE A 8 1.41 -6.52 -10.53
C ILE A 8 1.12 -5.90 -9.18
N PHE A 9 0.45 -6.64 -8.31
CA PHE A 9 0.07 -6.17 -6.99
C PHE A 9 0.66 -7.07 -5.92
N PHE A 10 1.48 -6.48 -5.04
CA PHE A 10 2.02 -7.18 -3.87
C PHE A 10 1.29 -6.69 -2.63
N ASP A 11 0.47 -7.56 -2.07
CA ASP A 11 -0.20 -7.30 -0.79
C ASP A 11 0.69 -7.76 0.35
N GLU A 12 0.71 -6.99 1.43
CA GLU A 12 1.55 -7.29 2.58
C GLU A 12 3.02 -7.49 2.21
N LEU A 13 3.59 -6.50 1.53
CA LEU A 13 4.96 -6.58 1.03
C LEU A 13 5.98 -7.02 2.09
N PRO A 14 5.91 -6.58 3.36
CA PRO A 14 6.86 -7.02 4.37
C PRO A 14 6.94 -8.53 4.58
N TRP A 15 5.86 -9.26 4.29
CA TRP A 15 5.83 -10.71 4.44
C TRP A 15 6.73 -11.44 3.44
N PHE A 16 7.06 -10.78 2.34
CA PHE A 16 7.94 -11.38 1.33
C PHE A 16 9.42 -11.26 1.70
N ASP A 17 9.76 -10.31 2.56
CA ASP A 17 11.15 -10.02 2.90
C ASP A 17 11.54 -10.76 4.18
N THR A 18 12.15 -11.92 4.02
CA THR A 18 12.66 -12.74 5.12
C THR A 18 14.19 -12.77 5.08
N TYR A 19 14.80 -13.29 6.14
CA TYR A 19 16.25 -13.43 6.20
C TYR A 19 16.83 -14.20 5.02
N ALA A 20 16.10 -15.15 4.49
CA ALA A 20 16.57 -16.03 3.43
C ALA A 20 16.13 -15.60 2.04
N SER A 21 15.18 -14.66 1.92
CA SER A 21 14.53 -14.39 0.64
C SER A 21 15.24 -13.36 -0.23
N ASN A 22 15.91 -12.38 0.37
CA ASN A 22 16.47 -11.23 -0.36
C ASN A 22 15.46 -10.61 -1.34
N PHE A 23 14.19 -10.60 -0.92
CA PHE A 23 13.11 -10.23 -1.83
C PHE A 23 13.24 -8.79 -2.35
N ILE A 24 13.61 -7.86 -1.48
CA ILE A 24 13.74 -6.45 -1.88
C ILE A 24 14.82 -6.26 -2.93
N SER A 25 15.97 -6.95 -2.78
CA SER A 25 17.02 -6.92 -3.79
C SER A 25 16.53 -7.49 -5.12
N ALA A 26 15.80 -8.59 -5.07
CA ALA A 26 15.24 -9.20 -6.28
C ALA A 26 14.23 -8.27 -6.95
N LEU A 27 13.40 -7.59 -6.17
CA LEU A 27 12.44 -6.64 -6.69
C LEU A 27 13.12 -5.43 -7.34
N GLU A 28 14.20 -4.94 -6.72
CA GLU A 28 15.01 -3.87 -7.31
C GLU A 28 15.58 -4.28 -8.66
N HIS A 29 16.16 -5.47 -8.76
CA HIS A 29 16.69 -5.99 -10.01
C HIS A 29 15.61 -6.15 -11.06
N PHE A 30 14.49 -6.72 -10.68
CA PHE A 30 13.35 -6.88 -11.59
C PHE A 30 12.91 -5.54 -12.16
N TRP A 31 12.74 -4.54 -11.30
CA TRP A 31 12.27 -3.23 -11.74
C TRP A 31 13.32 -2.50 -12.56
N ASN A 32 14.54 -2.41 -12.07
CA ASN A 32 15.58 -1.61 -12.70
C ASN A 32 16.08 -2.23 -14.02
N ASP A 33 16.17 -3.54 -14.07
CA ASP A 33 16.78 -4.21 -15.20
C ASP A 33 15.78 -4.57 -16.30
N TRP A 34 14.50 -4.64 -15.96
CA TRP A 34 13.50 -5.10 -16.92
C TRP A 34 12.25 -4.22 -16.96
N ALA A 35 11.53 -4.11 -15.86
CA ALA A 35 10.22 -3.46 -15.84
C ALA A 35 10.29 -1.96 -16.13
N PHE A 36 11.34 -1.30 -15.69
CA PHE A 36 11.51 0.15 -15.89
C PHE A 36 11.49 0.53 -17.37
N TYR A 37 12.03 -0.32 -18.23
CA TYR A 37 12.09 -0.06 -19.67
C TYR A 37 10.80 -0.39 -20.40
N ARG A 38 9.81 -0.87 -19.69
CA ARG A 38 8.50 -1.22 -20.25
C ARG A 38 7.46 -0.20 -19.81
N SER A 39 6.65 0.25 -20.77
CA SER A 39 5.57 1.18 -20.49
C SER A 39 4.25 0.49 -20.10
N ASP A 40 4.19 -0.84 -20.23
CA ASP A 40 2.98 -1.61 -20.02
C ASP A 40 2.89 -2.27 -18.63
N ILE A 41 3.88 -2.04 -17.76
CA ILE A 41 3.94 -2.64 -16.43
C ILE A 41 3.65 -1.59 -15.36
N LYS A 42 2.70 -1.89 -14.51
CA LYS A 42 2.43 -1.11 -13.30
C LYS A 42 2.58 -2.01 -12.09
N LEU A 43 3.37 -1.57 -11.13
CA LEU A 43 3.61 -2.33 -9.91
C LEU A 43 3.04 -1.56 -8.73
N ILE A 44 2.21 -2.23 -7.95
CA ILE A 44 1.60 -1.66 -6.76
C ILE A 44 1.99 -2.54 -5.59
N ALA A 45 2.51 -1.94 -4.54
CA ALA A 45 2.88 -2.66 -3.33
C ALA A 45 2.25 -1.98 -2.12
N CYS A 46 1.73 -2.75 -1.21
CA CYS A 46 1.19 -2.24 0.04
C CYS A 46 1.69 -3.04 1.23
N GLY A 47 1.62 -2.44 2.39
CA GLY A 47 2.01 -3.09 3.64
C GLY A 47 1.62 -2.25 4.83
N SER A 48 1.32 -2.91 5.93
CA SER A 48 0.91 -2.27 7.18
C SER A 48 2.07 -1.93 8.10
N ALA A 49 3.23 -2.54 7.90
CA ALA A 49 4.42 -2.29 8.74
C ALA A 49 5.09 -0.99 8.33
N THR A 50 4.56 0.13 8.78
CA THR A 50 4.94 1.47 8.35
C THR A 50 6.44 1.75 8.47
N THR A 51 7.06 1.36 9.61
CA THR A 51 8.50 1.56 9.81
C THR A 51 9.32 0.78 8.79
N TRP A 52 8.93 -0.47 8.55
CA TRP A 52 9.60 -1.29 7.56
C TRP A 52 9.46 -0.68 6.16
N MET A 53 8.25 -0.26 5.80
CA MET A 53 8.00 0.35 4.49
C MET A 53 8.82 1.63 4.31
N LEU A 54 8.89 2.46 5.33
CA LEU A 54 9.67 3.69 5.26
C LEU A 54 11.16 3.41 5.08
N ASN A 55 11.70 2.46 5.83
CA ASN A 55 13.13 2.19 5.81
C ASN A 55 13.57 1.39 4.59
N GLN A 56 12.78 0.41 4.17
CA GLN A 56 13.20 -0.53 3.13
C GLN A 56 12.76 -0.11 1.73
N VAL A 57 11.69 0.63 1.61
CA VAL A 57 11.11 0.96 0.31
C VAL A 57 11.16 2.46 0.04
N ILE A 58 10.55 3.26 0.91
CA ILE A 58 10.34 4.69 0.64
C ILE A 58 11.62 5.49 0.81
N ASN A 59 12.33 5.31 1.93
CA ASN A 59 13.53 6.07 2.26
C ASN A 59 14.83 5.34 1.97
N SER A 60 14.76 4.17 1.39
CA SER A 60 15.95 3.41 1.04
C SER A 60 16.79 4.17 0.03
N ARG A 61 18.10 4.19 0.23
CA ARG A 61 19.04 4.75 -0.75
C ARG A 61 19.29 3.81 -1.92
N GLY A 62 18.68 2.63 -1.90
CA GLY A 62 18.76 1.68 -3.01
C GLY A 62 17.91 2.08 -4.19
N GLY A 63 17.84 1.19 -5.18
CA GLY A 63 17.20 1.48 -6.46
C GLY A 63 15.71 1.74 -6.41
N LEU A 64 14.99 1.20 -5.41
CA LEU A 64 13.55 1.41 -5.32
C LEU A 64 13.17 2.83 -4.91
N HIS A 65 13.99 3.50 -4.11
CA HIS A 65 13.70 4.84 -3.61
C HIS A 65 13.36 5.81 -4.73
N ASN A 66 14.15 5.80 -5.79
CA ASN A 66 13.98 6.72 -6.92
C ASN A 66 12.98 6.22 -7.95
N ARG A 67 12.41 5.04 -7.75
CA ARG A 67 11.48 4.44 -8.71
C ARG A 67 10.02 4.55 -8.29
N ILE A 68 9.78 4.95 -7.06
CA ILE A 68 8.41 5.13 -6.55
C ILE A 68 7.85 6.42 -7.12
N THR A 69 6.77 6.31 -7.86
CA THR A 69 6.13 7.46 -8.50
C THR A 69 5.01 8.06 -7.64
N HIS A 70 4.34 7.23 -6.87
CA HIS A 70 3.24 7.66 -6.01
C HIS A 70 3.28 6.94 -4.68
N ASN A 71 3.13 7.69 -3.60
CA ASN A 71 2.98 7.15 -2.26
C ASN A 71 1.60 7.52 -1.73
N ILE A 72 0.88 6.51 -1.23
CA ILE A 72 -0.42 6.72 -0.62
C ILE A 72 -0.33 6.23 0.83
N LEU A 73 -0.51 7.15 1.77
CA LEU A 73 -0.63 6.79 3.17
C LEU A 73 -2.10 6.73 3.51
N LEU A 74 -2.61 5.50 3.66
CA LEU A 74 -4.01 5.29 3.98
C LEU A 74 -4.18 5.31 5.49
N SER A 75 -4.77 6.38 6.00
CA SER A 75 -5.05 6.53 7.42
C SER A 75 -6.39 5.89 7.78
N PRO A 76 -6.57 5.49 9.04
CA PRO A 76 -7.88 5.04 9.51
C PRO A 76 -8.96 6.11 9.30
N PHE A 77 -10.19 5.69 9.23
CA PHE A 77 -11.32 6.62 9.11
C PHE A 77 -11.36 7.58 10.28
N LYS A 78 -11.61 8.84 9.98
CA LYS A 78 -11.93 9.84 10.99
C LYS A 78 -13.38 9.68 11.43
N LEU A 79 -13.72 10.24 12.60
CA LEU A 79 -15.06 10.10 13.14
C LEU A 79 -16.14 10.54 12.17
N HIS A 80 -15.95 11.71 11.52
CA HIS A 80 -16.94 12.22 10.57
C HIS A 80 -17.09 11.33 9.34
N GLU A 81 -16.01 10.66 8.94
CA GLU A 81 -16.05 9.71 7.82
C GLU A 81 -16.85 8.47 8.18
N VAL A 82 -16.73 8.00 9.42
CA VAL A 82 -17.53 6.89 9.93
C VAL A 82 -19.01 7.28 9.99
N GLU A 83 -19.32 8.50 10.43
CA GLU A 83 -20.69 9.02 10.42
C GLU A 83 -21.28 9.03 9.02
N GLU A 84 -20.51 9.53 8.06
CA GLU A 84 -20.94 9.56 6.65
C GLU A 84 -21.18 8.17 6.10
N TYR A 85 -20.30 7.24 6.43
CA TYR A 85 -20.43 5.85 6.00
C TYR A 85 -21.73 5.22 6.55
N PHE A 86 -22.00 5.40 7.84
CA PHE A 86 -23.23 4.88 8.41
C PHE A 86 -24.47 5.44 7.75
N LYS A 87 -24.48 6.74 7.48
CA LYS A 87 -25.60 7.38 6.77
C LYS A 87 -25.76 6.83 5.35
N SER A 88 -24.65 6.59 4.66
CA SER A 88 -24.70 6.04 3.32
C SER A 88 -25.26 4.62 3.27
N GLN A 89 -25.12 3.88 4.38
CA GLN A 89 -25.66 2.52 4.50
C GLN A 89 -27.07 2.49 5.11
N GLY A 90 -27.65 3.65 5.36
CA GLY A 90 -29.01 3.73 5.91
C GLY A 90 -29.09 3.62 7.42
N PHE A 91 -27.96 3.73 8.12
CA PHE A 91 -27.93 3.69 9.58
C PHE A 91 -27.84 5.12 10.13
N TYR A 92 -28.82 5.50 10.92
CA TYR A 92 -28.91 6.84 11.49
C TYR A 92 -28.77 6.77 13.01
N TYR A 93 -27.54 6.58 13.45
CA TYR A 93 -27.22 6.54 14.89
C TYR A 93 -26.92 7.95 15.39
N GLU A 94 -27.17 8.17 16.66
CA GLU A 94 -26.76 9.42 17.30
C GLU A 94 -25.24 9.41 17.53
N ARG A 95 -24.67 10.61 17.66
CA ARG A 95 -23.23 10.76 17.78
C ARG A 95 -22.61 9.97 18.92
N PRO A 96 -23.18 9.87 20.14
CA PRO A 96 -22.61 9.04 21.18
C PRO A 96 -22.47 7.57 20.81
N GLU A 97 -23.45 7.02 20.09
CA GLU A 97 -23.40 5.64 19.62
C GLU A 97 -22.28 5.43 18.59
N ILE A 98 -22.12 6.40 17.69
CA ILE A 98 -21.08 6.37 16.66
C ILE A 98 -19.70 6.45 17.30
N ILE A 99 -19.51 7.30 18.31
CA ILE A 99 -18.26 7.42 19.05
C ILE A 99 -17.90 6.10 19.72
N GLU A 100 -18.86 5.46 20.34
CA GLU A 100 -18.67 4.17 21.01
C GLU A 100 -18.22 3.10 20.01
N CYS A 101 -18.87 3.04 18.86
CA CYS A 101 -18.48 2.15 17.77
C CYS A 101 -17.09 2.47 17.25
N TYR A 102 -16.78 3.74 17.05
CA TYR A 102 -15.48 4.20 16.56
C TYR A 102 -14.35 3.81 17.50
N MET A 103 -14.56 3.96 18.79
CA MET A 103 -13.56 3.62 19.78
C MET A 103 -13.32 2.11 19.91
N ALA A 104 -14.27 1.30 19.48
CA ALA A 104 -14.16 -0.16 19.49
C ALA A 104 -13.45 -0.73 18.26
N MET A 105 -13.20 0.09 17.29
CA MET A 105 -12.56 -0.34 16.01
C MET A 105 -11.07 -0.59 16.15
#